data_71d0d5be958b8808205b883f0468c237
#
_entry.id   71d0d5be958b8808205b883f0468c237
#
_cell.length_a   1.000
_cell.length_b   1.000
_cell.length_c   1.000
_cell.angle_alpha   90.00
_cell.angle_beta   90.00
_cell.angle_gamma   90.00
#
_symmetry.space_group_name_H-M   'P 1'
#
loop_
_entity.id
_entity.type
_entity.pdbx_description
1 polymer ?
#
loop_
_entity_poly.entity_id
_entity_poly.type
_entity_poly.pdbx_seq_one_letter_code
_entity_poly.pdbx_strand_id
1 'polypeptide(L)'
;MRKLANGDQELQELTREAHSIRAEINRIYYDSPVEAQRLFEELVPGAGVGIDFRPPINIDYGMRLSIGDRTFINADLLIIGGGFVTIGDNVWLGGSVTITPGVIIGDNSIIGAGSVVTKDIPTNTIAVGNPCRPIKPIPEG
;
A
#
# COMPACT_ATOMS: atom_id res chain seq x y z
N MET A 1 14.18 3.61 31.64
CA MET A 1 13.15 3.13 30.71
C MET A 1 12.11 4.24 30.46
N ARG A 2 11.89 4.58 29.20
CA ARG A 2 10.93 5.61 28.84
C ARG A 2 9.51 5.13 29.12
N LYS A 3 8.72 5.97 29.79
CA LYS A 3 7.31 5.71 30.02
C LYS A 3 6.53 6.14 28.78
N LEU A 4 5.73 5.24 28.22
CA LEU A 4 4.93 5.54 27.04
C LEU A 4 3.82 6.53 27.36
N ALA A 5 3.66 7.55 26.51
CA ALA A 5 2.51 8.43 26.59
C ALA A 5 1.24 7.70 26.12
N ASN A 6 0.06 8.19 26.50
CA ASN A 6 -1.22 7.59 26.10
C ASN A 6 -1.35 7.47 24.58
N GLY A 7 -0.88 8.46 23.82
CA GLY A 7 -0.90 8.42 22.37
C GLY A 7 -0.02 7.30 21.79
N ASP A 8 1.11 7.01 22.42
CA ASP A 8 1.97 5.89 22.00
C ASP A 8 1.27 4.54 22.23
N GLN A 9 0.53 4.41 23.33
CA GLN A 9 -0.23 3.19 23.63
C GLN A 9 -1.36 2.98 22.64
N GLU A 10 -2.10 4.04 22.30
CA GLU A 10 -3.18 3.98 21.30
C GLU A 10 -2.62 3.57 19.94
N LEU A 11 -1.48 4.14 19.54
CA LEU A 11 -0.84 3.79 18.28
C LEU A 11 -0.38 2.33 18.27
N GLN A 12 0.14 1.83 19.37
CA GLN A 12 0.54 0.42 19.48
C GLN A 12 -0.67 -0.51 19.35
N GLU A 13 -1.80 -0.16 19.96
CA GLU A 13 -3.03 -0.95 19.86
C GLU A 13 -3.56 -0.97 18.43
N LEU A 14 -3.61 0.19 17.76
CA LEU A 14 -4.03 0.29 16.38
C LEU A 14 -3.12 -0.52 15.45
N THR A 15 -1.82 -0.50 15.69
CA THR A 15 -0.85 -1.27 14.95
C THR A 15 -1.07 -2.77 15.15
N ARG A 16 -1.35 -3.20 16.37
CA ARG A 16 -1.63 -4.61 16.69
C ARG A 16 -2.89 -5.09 15.99
N GLU A 17 -3.96 -4.28 16.02
CA GLU A 17 -5.20 -4.60 15.31
C GLU A 17 -4.97 -4.70 13.81
N ALA A 18 -4.22 -3.75 13.24
CA ALA A 18 -3.88 -3.76 11.82
C ALA A 18 -3.09 -5.01 11.44
N HIS A 19 -2.12 -5.41 12.24
CA HIS A 19 -1.36 -6.63 12.00
C HIS A 19 -2.24 -7.87 12.05
N SER A 20 -3.20 -7.91 12.97
CA SER A 20 -4.14 -9.00 13.09
C SER A 20 -5.07 -9.09 11.87
N ILE A 21 -5.61 -7.97 11.43
CA ILE A 21 -6.46 -7.89 10.24
C ILE A 21 -5.66 -8.31 8.99
N ARG A 22 -4.46 -7.80 8.84
CA ARG A 22 -3.57 -8.15 7.73
C ARG A 22 -3.30 -9.65 7.67
N ALA A 23 -2.97 -10.25 8.81
CA ALA A 23 -2.72 -11.69 8.89
C ALA A 23 -3.94 -12.49 8.47
N GLU A 24 -5.14 -12.06 8.88
CA GLU A 24 -6.38 -12.72 8.51
C GLU A 24 -6.65 -12.59 7.01
N ILE A 25 -6.45 -11.43 6.43
CA ILE A 25 -6.59 -11.22 4.98
C ILE A 25 -5.71 -12.22 4.22
N ASN A 26 -4.43 -12.28 4.60
CA ASN A 26 -3.47 -13.15 3.93
C ASN A 26 -3.82 -14.64 4.07
N ARG A 27 -4.46 -15.01 5.18
CA ARG A 27 -4.87 -16.39 5.46
C ARG A 27 -6.10 -16.80 4.65
N ILE A 28 -7.11 -15.93 4.52
CA ILE A 28 -8.42 -16.33 3.99
C ILE A 28 -8.66 -15.95 2.54
N TYR A 29 -7.78 -15.16 1.93
CA TYR A 29 -8.03 -14.53 0.63
C TYR A 29 -8.56 -15.49 -0.45
N TYR A 30 -7.92 -16.65 -0.61
CA TYR A 30 -8.29 -17.58 -1.67
C TYR A 30 -9.56 -18.39 -1.35
N ASP A 31 -9.86 -18.58 -0.08
CA ASP A 31 -11.06 -19.32 0.35
C ASP A 31 -12.28 -18.40 0.48
N SER A 32 -12.07 -17.14 0.84
CA SER A 32 -13.13 -16.18 1.13
C SER A 32 -12.76 -14.79 0.61
N PRO A 33 -12.71 -14.61 -0.72
CA PRO A 33 -12.23 -13.34 -1.28
C PRO A 33 -13.10 -12.13 -0.96
N VAL A 34 -14.41 -12.32 -0.82
CA VAL A 34 -15.33 -11.22 -0.46
C VAL A 34 -15.05 -10.73 0.96
N GLU A 35 -14.85 -11.65 1.89
CA GLU A 35 -14.51 -11.30 3.27
C GLU A 35 -13.11 -10.67 3.35
N ALA A 36 -12.16 -11.18 2.58
CA ALA A 36 -10.82 -10.59 2.50
C ALA A 36 -10.88 -9.14 1.99
N GLN A 37 -11.72 -8.85 1.00
CA GLN A 37 -11.93 -7.49 0.49
C GLN A 37 -12.53 -6.59 1.58
N ARG A 38 -13.51 -7.08 2.31
CA ARG A 38 -14.12 -6.34 3.42
C ARG A 38 -13.08 -6.00 4.49
N LEU A 39 -12.25 -6.96 4.86
CA LEU A 39 -11.18 -6.75 5.83
C LEU A 39 -10.11 -5.78 5.31
N PHE A 40 -9.83 -5.81 4.02
CA PHE A 40 -8.91 -4.84 3.41
C PHE A 40 -9.43 -3.40 3.56
N GLU A 41 -10.71 -3.17 3.33
CA GLU A 41 -11.32 -1.86 3.51
C GLU A 41 -11.29 -1.40 4.97
N GLU A 42 -11.38 -2.34 5.90
CA GLU A 42 -11.22 -2.07 7.33
C GLU A 42 -9.76 -1.73 7.67
N LEU A 43 -8.80 -2.47 7.10
CA LEU A 43 -7.36 -2.23 7.31
C LEU A 43 -6.94 -0.88 6.77
N VAL A 44 -7.47 -0.50 5.61
CA VAL A 44 -7.11 0.74 4.90
C VAL A 44 -8.36 1.58 4.68
N PRO A 45 -8.77 2.38 5.68
CA PRO A 45 -9.96 3.24 5.52
C PRO A 45 -9.83 4.25 4.38
N GLY A 46 -8.63 4.62 4.00
CA GLY A 46 -8.35 5.53 2.88
C GLY A 46 -8.34 4.86 1.51
N ALA A 47 -8.79 3.62 1.39
CA ALA A 47 -8.88 2.94 0.10
C ALA A 47 -10.12 3.40 -0.67
N GLY A 48 -9.94 3.69 -1.95
CA GLY A 48 -11.02 4.02 -2.88
C GLY A 48 -11.79 2.79 -3.33
N VAL A 49 -12.54 2.93 -4.42
CA VAL A 49 -13.37 1.85 -4.96
C VAL A 49 -12.61 1.08 -6.04
N GLY A 50 -12.96 -0.20 -6.20
CA GLY A 50 -12.42 -1.03 -7.27
C GLY A 50 -10.95 -1.40 -7.10
N ILE A 51 -10.44 -1.38 -5.87
CA ILE A 51 -9.08 -1.83 -5.59
C ILE A 51 -9.00 -3.34 -5.74
N ASP A 52 -8.07 -3.80 -6.56
CA ASP A 52 -7.80 -5.22 -6.77
C ASP A 52 -6.42 -5.54 -6.22
N PHE A 53 -6.35 -6.42 -5.24
CA PHE A 53 -5.07 -6.78 -4.63
C PHE A 53 -4.85 -8.29 -4.61
N ARG A 54 -3.60 -8.66 -4.53
CA ARG A 54 -3.17 -10.06 -4.35
C ARG A 54 -2.40 -10.18 -3.04
N PRO A 55 -2.65 -11.22 -2.24
CA PRO A 55 -1.89 -11.45 -1.03
C PRO A 55 -0.51 -12.07 -1.39
N PRO A 56 0.44 -12.07 -0.47
CA PRO A 56 0.35 -11.41 0.84
C PRO A 56 0.53 -9.89 0.74
N ILE A 57 -0.11 -9.19 1.67
CA ILE A 57 0.09 -7.75 1.86
C ILE A 57 0.80 -7.52 3.19
N ASN A 58 1.68 -6.52 3.23
CA ASN A 58 2.43 -6.15 4.43
C ASN A 58 2.36 -4.64 4.59
N ILE A 59 1.37 -4.19 5.35
CA ILE A 59 1.09 -2.78 5.59
C ILE A 59 1.13 -2.54 7.09
N ASP A 60 2.09 -1.72 7.56
CA ASP A 60 2.28 -1.49 8.99
C ASP A 60 1.23 -0.53 9.58
N TYR A 61 0.88 0.52 8.84
CA TYR A 61 -0.04 1.55 9.31
C TYR A 61 -1.10 1.83 8.23
N GLY A 62 -2.05 0.92 8.11
CA GLY A 62 -3.11 1.03 7.11
C GLY A 62 -3.93 2.31 7.20
N MET A 63 -4.09 2.86 8.42
CA MET A 63 -4.80 4.11 8.64
C MET A 63 -4.06 5.34 8.05
N ARG A 64 -2.79 5.21 7.70
CA ARG A 64 -1.97 6.28 7.10
C ARG A 64 -1.72 6.06 5.62
N LEU A 65 -2.43 5.10 5.03
CA LEU A 65 -2.35 4.79 3.61
C LEU A 65 -3.60 5.29 2.92
N SER A 66 -3.42 6.05 1.84
CA SER A 66 -4.50 6.41 0.92
C SER A 66 -4.24 5.72 -0.41
N ILE A 67 -5.25 5.08 -0.94
CA ILE A 67 -5.19 4.41 -2.25
C ILE A 67 -6.36 4.92 -3.09
N GLY A 68 -6.07 5.43 -4.26
CA GLY A 68 -7.09 5.90 -5.19
C GLY A 68 -7.87 4.76 -5.83
N ASP A 69 -8.88 5.14 -6.62
CA ASP A 69 -9.79 4.19 -7.23
C ASP A 69 -9.11 3.32 -8.29
N ARG A 70 -9.54 2.09 -8.41
CA ARG A 70 -9.14 1.16 -9.48
C ARG A 70 -7.65 0.87 -9.54
N THR A 71 -6.96 1.00 -8.42
CA THR A 71 -5.55 0.64 -8.31
C THR A 71 -5.39 -0.86 -8.16
N PHE A 72 -4.41 -1.43 -8.87
CA PHE A 72 -4.05 -2.84 -8.77
C PHE A 72 -2.78 -3.01 -7.95
N ILE A 73 -2.81 -3.95 -7.01
CA ILE A 73 -1.70 -4.26 -6.11
C ILE A 73 -1.35 -5.74 -6.27
N ASN A 74 -0.17 -6.03 -6.80
CA ASN A 74 0.28 -7.41 -6.93
C ASN A 74 0.83 -7.93 -5.58
N ALA A 75 1.18 -9.22 -5.56
CA ALA A 75 1.62 -9.91 -4.34
C ALA A 75 2.88 -9.29 -3.74
N ASP A 76 3.01 -9.43 -2.42
CA ASP A 76 4.19 -9.02 -1.64
C ASP A 76 4.40 -7.52 -1.55
N LEU A 77 3.32 -6.73 -1.59
CA LEU A 77 3.45 -5.30 -1.27
C LEU A 77 3.94 -5.13 0.17
N LEU A 78 4.95 -4.29 0.34
CA LEU A 78 5.47 -3.90 1.65
C LEU A 78 5.45 -2.37 1.77
N ILE A 79 4.66 -1.86 2.72
CA ILE A 79 4.67 -0.44 3.09
C ILE A 79 5.23 -0.34 4.49
N ILE A 80 6.43 0.21 4.59
CA ILE A 80 7.24 0.24 5.80
C ILE A 80 6.96 1.51 6.60
N GLY A 81 6.90 1.35 7.91
CA GLY A 81 6.97 2.47 8.85
C GLY A 81 5.69 3.26 9.01
N GLY A 82 5.78 4.34 9.79
CA GLY A 82 4.64 5.07 10.29
C GLY A 82 4.29 6.35 9.53
N GLY A 83 4.97 6.66 8.43
CA GLY A 83 4.68 7.85 7.63
C GLY A 83 3.47 7.65 6.73
N PHE A 84 2.90 8.75 6.27
CA PHE A 84 1.78 8.71 5.33
C PHE A 84 2.28 8.32 3.95
N VAL A 85 1.50 7.47 3.25
CA VAL A 85 1.74 7.07 1.87
C VAL A 85 0.47 7.32 1.08
N THR A 86 0.60 7.92 -0.10
CA THR A 86 -0.52 8.15 -1.01
C THR A 86 -0.25 7.46 -2.33
N ILE A 87 -1.18 6.60 -2.74
CA ILE A 87 -1.17 5.95 -4.04
C ILE A 87 -2.38 6.49 -4.79
N GLY A 88 -2.17 6.99 -6.00
CA GLY A 88 -3.22 7.63 -6.80
C GLY A 88 -4.24 6.66 -7.37
N ASP A 89 -5.07 7.20 -8.27
CA ASP A 89 -6.06 6.42 -9.01
C ASP A 89 -5.38 5.63 -10.12
N ASN A 90 -5.93 4.46 -10.42
CA ASN A 90 -5.53 3.66 -11.57
C ASN A 90 -4.02 3.40 -11.63
N VAL A 91 -3.41 3.18 -10.47
CA VAL A 91 -2.00 2.82 -10.36
C VAL A 91 -1.85 1.31 -10.47
N TRP A 92 -0.79 0.86 -11.13
CA TRP A 92 -0.46 -0.55 -11.19
C TRP A 92 0.85 -0.80 -10.45
N LEU A 93 0.78 -1.56 -9.36
CA LEU A 93 1.96 -1.97 -8.59
C LEU A 93 2.32 -3.40 -8.95
N GLY A 94 3.52 -3.62 -9.45
CA GLY A 94 4.05 -4.95 -9.72
C GLY A 94 4.31 -5.73 -8.45
N GLY A 95 4.70 -6.99 -8.58
CA GLY A 95 5.00 -7.85 -7.42
C GLY A 95 6.20 -7.35 -6.63
N SER A 96 6.17 -7.58 -5.31
CA SER A 96 7.28 -7.31 -4.39
C SER A 96 7.73 -5.83 -4.41
N VAL A 97 6.78 -4.91 -4.47
CA VAL A 97 7.07 -3.47 -4.38
C VAL A 97 7.15 -3.06 -2.92
N THR A 98 8.18 -2.28 -2.59
CA THR A 98 8.36 -1.68 -1.27
C THR A 98 8.17 -0.17 -1.38
N ILE A 99 7.38 0.42 -0.49
CA ILE A 99 7.14 1.87 -0.45
C ILE A 99 7.53 2.39 0.92
N THR A 100 8.39 3.42 0.94
CA THR A 100 8.87 4.03 2.19
C THR A 100 7.98 5.21 2.62
N PRO A 101 8.09 5.65 3.89
CA PRO A 101 7.25 6.72 4.41
C PRO A 101 7.33 8.02 3.62
N GLY A 102 6.20 8.70 3.49
CA GLY A 102 6.11 10.03 2.87
C GLY A 102 5.96 10.04 1.36
N VAL A 103 5.96 8.87 0.72
CA VAL A 103 5.91 8.78 -0.74
C VAL A 103 4.50 9.04 -1.28
N ILE A 104 4.43 9.77 -2.39
CA ILE A 104 3.21 9.95 -3.19
C ILE A 104 3.46 9.34 -4.57
N ILE A 105 2.62 8.39 -4.95
CA ILE A 105 2.63 7.79 -6.28
C ILE A 105 1.47 8.38 -7.07
N GLY A 106 1.78 9.07 -8.16
CA GLY A 106 0.79 9.79 -8.96
C GLY A 106 -0.14 8.87 -9.75
N ASP A 107 -1.28 9.42 -10.16
CA ASP A 107 -2.31 8.69 -10.90
C ASP A 107 -1.76 8.06 -12.18
N ASN A 108 -2.35 6.92 -12.56
CA ASN A 108 -2.06 6.22 -13.80
C ASN A 108 -0.61 5.72 -13.93
N SER A 109 0.15 5.71 -12.83
CA SER A 109 1.55 5.27 -12.88
C SER A 109 1.66 3.76 -12.80
N ILE A 110 2.74 3.23 -13.35
CA ILE A 110 3.10 1.80 -13.30
C ILE A 110 4.41 1.68 -12.56
N ILE A 111 4.41 0.89 -11.50
CA ILE A 111 5.62 0.59 -10.71
C ILE A 111 6.03 -0.85 -11.00
N GLY A 112 7.21 -1.02 -11.54
CA GLY A 112 7.71 -2.34 -11.91
C GLY A 112 7.98 -3.24 -10.71
N ALA A 113 7.91 -4.55 -10.95
CA ALA A 113 8.14 -5.55 -9.90
C ALA A 113 9.51 -5.39 -9.24
N GLY A 114 9.57 -5.63 -7.94
CA GLY A 114 10.81 -5.55 -7.16
C GLY A 114 11.29 -4.13 -6.86
N SER A 115 10.52 -3.11 -7.23
CA SER A 115 10.92 -1.72 -7.02
C SER A 115 10.88 -1.33 -5.54
N VAL A 116 11.80 -0.45 -5.14
CA VAL A 116 11.80 0.17 -3.83
C VAL A 116 11.59 1.67 -4.03
N VAL A 117 10.37 2.14 -3.73
CA VAL A 117 9.94 3.51 -3.98
C VAL A 117 10.28 4.37 -2.77
N THR A 118 11.28 5.24 -2.93
CA THR A 118 11.77 6.11 -1.85
C THR A 118 11.48 7.58 -2.09
N LYS A 119 11.00 7.94 -3.29
CA LYS A 119 10.65 9.30 -3.68
C LYS A 119 9.34 9.30 -4.43
N ASP A 120 8.69 10.45 -4.51
CA ASP A 120 7.44 10.61 -5.22
C ASP A 120 7.59 10.22 -6.69
N ILE A 121 6.54 9.62 -7.23
CA ILE A 121 6.46 9.23 -8.64
C ILE A 121 5.41 10.12 -9.32
N PRO A 122 5.75 10.80 -10.41
CA PRO A 122 4.79 11.63 -11.14
C PRO A 122 3.64 10.82 -11.74
N THR A 123 2.54 11.50 -12.07
CA THR A 123 1.42 10.88 -12.79
C THR A 123 1.87 10.38 -14.17
N ASN A 124 1.16 9.40 -14.71
CA ASN A 124 1.36 8.88 -16.07
C ASN A 124 2.79 8.47 -16.35
N THR A 125 3.41 7.78 -15.39
CA THR A 125 4.85 7.46 -15.44
C THR A 125 5.07 5.98 -15.19
N ILE A 126 5.99 5.38 -15.94
CA ILE A 126 6.53 4.05 -15.64
C ILE A 126 7.82 4.25 -14.86
N ALA A 127 7.89 3.66 -13.67
CA ALA A 127 9.04 3.75 -12.79
C ALA A 127 9.45 2.36 -12.31
N VAL A 128 10.75 2.12 -12.24
CA VAL A 128 11.28 0.81 -11.85
C VAL A 128 12.59 0.95 -11.07
N GLY A 129 12.93 -0.07 -10.33
CA GLY A 129 14.25 -0.27 -9.75
C GLY A 129 14.35 -0.06 -8.25
N ASN A 130 15.57 -0.18 -7.76
CA ASN A 130 15.94 0.08 -6.36
C ASN A 130 17.21 0.94 -6.33
N PRO A 131 17.09 2.25 -6.04
CA PRO A 131 15.85 2.97 -5.79
C PRO A 131 15.02 3.13 -7.08
N CYS A 132 13.70 3.16 -6.91
CA CYS A 132 12.76 3.29 -8.04
C CYS A 132 12.93 4.65 -8.72
N ARG A 133 13.01 4.63 -10.05
CA ARG A 133 13.20 5.85 -10.85
C ARG A 133 12.25 5.85 -12.03
N PRO A 134 11.70 7.03 -12.41
CA PRO A 134 10.97 7.15 -13.66
C PRO A 134 11.84 6.77 -14.85
N ILE A 135 11.31 5.95 -15.75
CA ILE A 135 12.01 5.55 -16.96
C ILE A 135 11.39 6.11 -18.23
N LYS A 136 10.08 6.30 -18.25
CA LYS A 136 9.39 6.92 -19.37
C LYS A 136 7.97 7.30 -19.00
N PRO A 137 7.37 8.28 -19.73
CA PRO A 137 5.96 8.59 -19.55
C PRO A 137 5.10 7.51 -20.20
N ILE A 138 3.86 7.38 -19.70
CA ILE A 138 2.84 6.55 -20.34
C ILE A 138 2.11 7.45 -21.32
N PRO A 139 2.03 7.09 -22.62
CA PRO A 139 1.29 7.90 -23.58
C PRO A 139 -0.19 8.01 -23.16
N GLU A 140 -0.75 9.22 -23.26
CA GLU A 140 -2.18 9.42 -23.14
C GLU A 140 -2.83 8.86 -24.40
N GLY A 141 -3.68 7.86 -24.21
CA GLY A 141 -4.26 7.17 -25.35
C GLY A 141 -5.74 7.16 -25.35
#